data_100e2366891672fe8f3f4898aca311c6
#
_entry.id   100e2366891672fe8f3f4898aca311c6
#
_cell.length_a   1.000
_cell.length_b   1.000
_cell.length_c   1.000
_cell.angle_alpha   90.00
_cell.angle_beta   90.00
_cell.angle_gamma   90.00
#
_symmetry.space_group_name_H-M   'P 1'
#
loop_
_entity.id
_entity.type
_entity.pdbx_description
1 polymer ?
#
loop_
_entity_poly.entity_id
_entity_poly.type
_entity_poly.pdbx_seq_one_letter_code
_entity_poly.pdbx_strand_id
1 'polypeptide(L)'
;MITAGEGNPQRSVWQVSGGPANRDYSDIFLKYGVALIGPGDAGLWRAGREDHEFEGWFVRHFASELQIGDIVLLRAGISKIRAVGIVASEYLYLSQFDDVNGWDLQHGRRVRWCELPNIYDFGSSVFGANPPRISKLATPEIIDYAERFIESPPTNWQSASLASLPTEEPFLANPPSNLDDLIAQVHDLASLYWEKEKFGSLPTEDELIAHYVVPFLRKLGWPVENIAIKWRHVDVTVFRALPRIPENCHFIIEAKRLGSGVEGALEQAKGYLRDLGIEREIVITDGVRYRMYEGSNNFAHIAYANLERLKVSASTLFARMKRP
;
A
#
# COMPACT_ATOMS: atom_id res chain seq x y z
N MET A 1 41.84 -26.31 -1.01
CA MET A 1 42.21 -25.38 -2.09
C MET A 1 40.91 -25.04 -2.82
N ILE A 2 40.33 -23.92 -2.53
CA ILE A 2 39.15 -23.38 -3.26
C ILE A 2 39.76 -22.46 -4.31
N THR A 3 39.59 -22.80 -5.54
CA THR A 3 40.10 -22.06 -6.70
C THR A 3 39.43 -20.70 -6.76
N ALA A 4 40.22 -19.64 -6.64
CA ALA A 4 39.85 -18.28 -7.01
C ALA A 4 39.63 -18.26 -8.53
N GLY A 5 38.41 -17.96 -9.00
CA GLY A 5 38.17 -17.77 -10.42
C GLY A 5 36.71 -17.89 -10.89
N GLU A 6 35.73 -17.51 -10.08
CA GLU A 6 34.41 -17.16 -10.63
C GLU A 6 34.15 -15.68 -10.27
N GLY A 7 34.12 -14.84 -11.29
CA GLY A 7 33.84 -13.44 -11.15
C GLY A 7 32.54 -13.26 -10.38
N ASN A 8 32.61 -12.53 -9.30
CA ASN A 8 31.44 -12.20 -8.45
C ASN A 8 30.36 -11.64 -9.39
N PRO A 9 29.17 -12.25 -9.50
CA PRO A 9 28.14 -11.71 -10.39
C PRO A 9 27.92 -10.25 -9.99
N GLN A 10 28.01 -9.36 -10.97
CA GLN A 10 27.93 -7.92 -10.75
C GLN A 10 26.62 -7.61 -10.04
N ARG A 11 26.69 -7.26 -8.75
CA ARG A 11 25.53 -6.91 -7.91
C ARG A 11 24.86 -5.69 -8.49
N SER A 12 23.55 -5.72 -8.58
CA SER A 12 22.79 -4.54 -8.93
C SER A 12 22.58 -3.67 -7.70
N VAL A 13 22.55 -2.34 -7.91
CA VAL A 13 22.23 -1.37 -6.88
C VAL A 13 20.83 -0.83 -7.13
N TRP A 14 20.00 -0.89 -6.10
CA TRP A 14 18.61 -0.46 -6.14
C TRP A 14 18.36 0.62 -5.10
N GLN A 15 17.32 1.41 -5.29
CA GLN A 15 16.73 2.23 -4.25
C GLN A 15 15.32 1.75 -3.94
N VAL A 16 14.92 1.85 -2.68
CA VAL A 16 13.55 1.68 -2.22
C VAL A 16 13.17 2.85 -1.33
N SER A 17 11.95 3.38 -1.54
CA SER A 17 11.42 4.46 -0.72
C SER A 17 10.84 3.91 0.58
N GLY A 18 11.15 4.52 1.71
CA GLY A 18 10.47 4.29 2.99
C GLY A 18 9.06 4.86 3.06
N GLY A 19 8.59 5.51 2.00
CA GLY A 19 7.29 6.17 1.94
C GLY A 19 7.39 7.64 1.50
N PRO A 20 6.26 8.31 1.28
CA PRO A 20 6.23 9.75 1.00
C PRO A 20 6.59 10.57 2.26
N ALA A 21 6.93 11.84 2.07
CA ALA A 21 7.42 12.71 3.14
C ALA A 21 6.47 12.83 4.36
N ASN A 22 5.16 12.70 4.13
CA ASN A 22 4.13 12.72 5.19
C ASN A 22 3.86 11.35 5.81
N ARG A 23 4.58 10.29 5.38
CA ARG A 23 4.34 8.92 5.82
C ARG A 23 5.57 8.06 5.60
N ASP A 24 6.50 8.10 6.55
CA ASP A 24 7.76 7.37 6.51
C ASP A 24 7.64 6.01 7.24
N TYR A 25 7.89 4.94 6.52
CA TYR A 25 7.90 3.55 7.03
C TYR A 25 9.31 3.00 7.23
N SER A 26 10.34 3.82 7.11
CA SER A 26 11.73 3.39 7.22
C SER A 26 12.02 2.65 8.52
N ASP A 27 11.39 3.07 9.63
CA ASP A 27 11.54 2.40 10.93
C ASP A 27 11.01 0.95 10.89
N ILE A 28 9.93 0.71 10.17
CA ILE A 28 9.36 -0.64 9.98
C ILE A 28 10.32 -1.49 9.16
N PHE A 29 10.89 -0.94 8.09
CA PHE A 29 11.86 -1.64 7.25
C PHE A 29 13.09 -2.06 8.06
N LEU A 30 13.62 -1.15 8.84
CA LEU A 30 14.79 -1.41 9.69
C LEU A 30 14.47 -2.40 10.80
N LYS A 31 13.35 -2.18 11.52
CA LYS A 31 12.92 -3.01 12.64
C LYS A 31 12.72 -4.47 12.27
N TYR A 32 12.11 -4.74 11.13
CA TYR A 32 11.75 -6.10 10.71
C TYR A 32 12.67 -6.67 9.64
N GLY A 33 13.71 -5.94 9.23
CA GLY A 33 14.64 -6.40 8.20
C GLY A 33 13.93 -6.69 6.87
N VAL A 34 13.11 -5.74 6.41
CA VAL A 34 12.30 -5.86 5.18
C VAL A 34 12.45 -4.65 4.29
N ALA A 35 12.23 -4.84 3.00
CA ALA A 35 11.81 -3.80 2.07
C ALA A 35 10.39 -4.12 1.64
N LEU A 36 9.49 -3.16 1.72
CA LEU A 36 8.07 -3.35 1.43
C LEU A 36 7.60 -2.37 0.37
N ILE A 37 6.71 -2.83 -0.50
CA ILE A 37 5.99 -1.95 -1.44
C ILE A 37 4.52 -2.35 -1.53
N GLY A 38 3.68 -1.41 -1.90
CA GLY A 38 2.29 -1.60 -2.30
C GLY A 38 2.09 -1.24 -3.79
N PRO A 39 0.88 -1.44 -4.33
CA PRO A 39 -0.30 -1.93 -3.64
C PRO A 39 -0.26 -3.45 -3.44
N GLY A 40 -0.66 -3.92 -2.26
CA GLY A 40 -0.75 -5.33 -1.95
C GLY A 40 -2.11 -5.94 -2.24
N ASP A 41 -3.11 -5.13 -2.49
CA ASP A 41 -4.49 -5.51 -2.76
C ASP A 41 -4.69 -6.28 -4.08
N ALA A 42 -3.74 -6.20 -5.02
CA ALA A 42 -3.69 -7.06 -6.19
C ALA A 42 -3.30 -8.53 -5.87
N GLY A 43 -2.94 -8.81 -4.61
CA GLY A 43 -2.55 -10.14 -4.15
C GLY A 43 -1.12 -10.55 -4.54
N LEU A 44 -0.82 -11.83 -4.38
CA LEU A 44 0.50 -12.40 -4.66
C LEU A 44 0.87 -12.23 -6.14
N TRP A 45 2.03 -11.61 -6.40
CA TRP A 45 2.58 -11.57 -7.76
C TRP A 45 3.05 -12.96 -8.18
N ARG A 46 2.77 -13.34 -9.44
CA ARG A 46 3.23 -14.58 -10.07
C ARG A 46 3.70 -14.29 -11.47
N ALA A 47 4.72 -14.99 -11.94
CA ALA A 47 5.14 -14.93 -13.32
C ALA A 47 3.99 -15.31 -14.26
N GLY A 48 3.77 -14.54 -15.32
CA GLY A 48 2.62 -14.70 -16.24
C GLY A 48 1.36 -13.92 -15.85
N ARG A 49 1.32 -13.28 -14.67
CA ARG A 49 0.36 -12.22 -14.34
C ARG A 49 0.89 -10.85 -14.80
N GLU A 50 1.20 -10.76 -16.07
CA GLU A 50 1.77 -9.54 -16.67
C GLU A 50 0.71 -8.59 -17.22
N ASP A 51 -0.52 -8.96 -17.03
CA ASP A 51 -1.69 -8.25 -17.51
C ASP A 51 -2.17 -7.17 -16.54
N HIS A 52 -3.18 -6.45 -16.97
CA HIS A 52 -3.82 -5.29 -16.37
C HIS A 52 -4.22 -5.40 -14.90
N GLU A 53 -4.03 -6.55 -14.25
CA GLU A 53 -4.34 -6.78 -12.84
C GLU A 53 -3.26 -6.22 -11.91
N PHE A 54 -2.05 -5.98 -12.44
CA PHE A 54 -0.99 -5.28 -11.75
C PHE A 54 -0.76 -3.90 -12.38
N GLU A 55 -1.52 -2.92 -11.98
CA GLU A 55 -1.20 -1.52 -12.25
C GLU A 55 0.05 -1.11 -11.45
N GLY A 56 1.19 -1.64 -11.82
CA GLY A 56 2.41 -1.28 -11.13
C GLY A 56 3.59 -2.07 -11.67
N TRP A 57 4.17 -1.59 -12.77
CA TRP A 57 5.44 -2.08 -13.28
C TRP A 57 6.49 -2.25 -12.15
N PHE A 58 6.44 -1.47 -11.08
CA PHE A 58 7.36 -1.56 -9.95
C PHE A 58 7.15 -2.83 -9.10
N VAL A 59 5.94 -3.39 -8.98
CA VAL A 59 5.74 -4.68 -8.30
C VAL A 59 6.44 -5.79 -9.07
N ARG A 60 6.34 -5.79 -10.40
CA ARG A 60 7.06 -6.73 -11.26
C ARG A 60 8.58 -6.63 -11.05
N HIS A 61 9.15 -5.42 -11.15
CA HIS A 61 10.58 -5.21 -10.94
C HIS A 61 11.03 -5.67 -9.55
N PHE A 62 10.25 -5.33 -8.53
CA PHE A 62 10.51 -5.75 -7.15
C PHE A 62 10.45 -7.27 -6.97
N ALA A 63 9.51 -7.93 -7.61
CA ALA A 63 9.29 -9.36 -7.47
C ALA A 63 10.23 -10.21 -8.34
N SER A 64 10.54 -9.78 -9.56
CA SER A 64 11.29 -10.61 -10.53
C SER A 64 12.72 -10.17 -10.82
N GLU A 65 13.03 -8.89 -10.69
CA GLU A 65 14.34 -8.36 -11.09
C GLU A 65 15.29 -8.11 -9.91
N LEU A 66 14.74 -7.74 -8.75
CA LEU A 66 15.54 -7.60 -7.53
C LEU A 66 15.96 -8.99 -7.03
N GLN A 67 17.27 -9.24 -6.96
CA GLN A 67 17.82 -10.56 -6.66
C GLN A 67 18.45 -10.62 -5.27
N ILE A 68 18.55 -11.85 -4.72
CA ILE A 68 19.33 -12.08 -3.49
C ILE A 68 20.78 -11.66 -3.73
N GLY A 69 21.32 -10.87 -2.80
CA GLY A 69 22.68 -10.35 -2.89
C GLY A 69 22.76 -8.96 -3.50
N ASP A 70 21.72 -8.45 -4.15
CA ASP A 70 21.66 -7.07 -4.62
C ASP A 70 21.74 -6.07 -3.46
N ILE A 71 22.31 -4.91 -3.74
CA ILE A 71 22.41 -3.82 -2.79
C ILE A 71 21.14 -2.97 -2.88
N VAL A 72 20.55 -2.63 -1.76
CA VAL A 72 19.38 -1.76 -1.68
C VAL A 72 19.66 -0.57 -0.78
N LEU A 73 19.39 0.63 -1.29
CA LEU A 73 19.48 1.88 -0.55
C LEU A 73 18.09 2.29 -0.04
N LEU A 74 17.94 2.48 1.26
CA LEU A 74 16.72 3.03 1.86
C LEU A 74 16.72 4.54 1.69
N ARG A 75 15.95 4.99 0.70
CA ARG A 75 15.92 6.40 0.26
C ARG A 75 15.04 7.26 1.16
N ALA A 76 15.53 8.44 1.50
CA ALA A 76 14.83 9.50 2.20
C ALA A 76 14.79 10.78 1.33
N GLY A 77 13.68 11.03 0.67
CA GLY A 77 13.55 12.16 -0.28
C GLY A 77 14.25 11.90 -1.61
N ILE A 78 14.80 12.94 -2.23
CA ILE A 78 15.34 12.91 -3.61
C ILE A 78 16.87 12.84 -3.69
N SER A 79 17.57 13.07 -2.57
CA SER A 79 19.03 13.11 -2.51
C SER A 79 19.64 12.30 -1.36
N LYS A 80 18.84 11.74 -0.45
CA LYS A 80 19.29 11.20 0.81
C LYS A 80 19.03 9.72 0.95
N ILE A 81 19.88 9.05 1.74
CA ILE A 81 19.65 7.67 2.16
C ILE A 81 19.79 7.55 3.68
N ARG A 82 18.98 6.67 4.27
CA ARG A 82 18.99 6.35 5.69
C ARG A 82 19.75 5.08 6.01
N ALA A 83 19.73 4.12 5.10
CA ALA A 83 20.37 2.82 5.30
C ALA A 83 20.87 2.22 3.97
N VAL A 84 21.85 1.34 4.09
CA VAL A 84 22.30 0.44 3.03
C VAL A 84 21.95 -0.97 3.43
N GLY A 85 21.47 -1.80 2.50
CA GLY A 85 21.10 -3.18 2.78
C GLY A 85 21.51 -4.15 1.70
N ILE A 86 21.53 -5.44 2.05
CA ILE A 86 21.66 -6.55 1.11
C ILE A 86 20.38 -7.37 1.11
N VAL A 87 19.83 -7.61 -0.07
CA VAL A 87 18.66 -8.48 -0.24
C VAL A 87 19.02 -9.90 0.21
N ALA A 88 18.19 -10.45 1.10
CA ALA A 88 18.44 -11.72 1.77
C ALA A 88 17.34 -12.78 1.54
N SER A 89 16.33 -12.49 0.73
CA SER A 89 15.30 -13.46 0.36
C SER A 89 14.83 -13.28 -1.06
N GLU A 90 14.19 -14.31 -1.60
CA GLU A 90 13.29 -14.17 -2.74
C GLU A 90 12.10 -13.26 -2.40
N TYR A 91 11.28 -12.96 -3.42
CA TYR A 91 10.03 -12.22 -3.22
C TYR A 91 9.10 -12.97 -2.28
N LEU A 92 8.46 -12.20 -1.39
CA LEU A 92 7.50 -12.67 -0.39
C LEU A 92 6.22 -11.84 -0.48
N TYR A 93 5.08 -12.49 -0.25
CA TYR A 93 3.84 -11.79 0.01
C TYR A 93 3.54 -11.90 1.51
N LEU A 94 3.68 -10.78 2.23
CA LEU A 94 3.69 -10.70 3.68
C LEU A 94 2.37 -10.12 4.18
N SER A 95 1.37 -10.98 4.38
CA SER A 95 0.02 -10.59 4.76
C SER A 95 -0.07 -9.81 6.09
N GLN A 96 0.93 -9.95 6.97
CA GLN A 96 1.01 -9.15 8.20
C GLN A 96 1.26 -7.65 7.97
N PHE A 97 1.61 -7.24 6.76
CA PHE A 97 1.80 -5.83 6.38
C PHE A 97 0.66 -5.29 5.50
N ASP A 98 -0.53 -5.87 5.58
CA ASP A 98 -1.70 -5.41 4.84
C ASP A 98 -2.36 -4.14 5.42
N ASP A 99 -1.96 -3.73 6.62
CA ASP A 99 -2.35 -2.46 7.23
C ASP A 99 -1.19 -1.85 8.01
N VAL A 100 -0.27 -1.20 7.30
CA VAL A 100 0.82 -0.43 7.90
C VAL A 100 0.38 1.03 7.95
N ASN A 101 -0.23 1.45 9.07
CA ASN A 101 -0.81 2.79 9.21
C ASN A 101 -1.71 3.16 8.03
N GLY A 102 -2.53 2.22 7.58
CA GLY A 102 -3.45 2.40 6.48
C GLY A 102 -2.89 2.14 5.08
N TRP A 103 -1.71 1.52 4.96
CA TRP A 103 -1.15 1.10 3.68
C TRP A 103 -0.99 -0.41 3.59
N ASP A 104 -1.37 -0.96 2.45
CA ASP A 104 -1.20 -2.36 2.08
C ASP A 104 0.18 -2.58 1.45
N LEU A 105 1.14 -2.96 2.28
CA LEU A 105 2.55 -3.12 1.92
C LEU A 105 2.97 -4.60 1.91
N GLN A 106 2.15 -5.48 1.33
CA GLN A 106 2.37 -6.93 1.41
C GLN A 106 3.50 -7.45 0.52
N HIS A 107 3.88 -6.72 -0.55
CA HIS A 107 5.00 -7.15 -1.39
C HIS A 107 6.32 -6.89 -0.68
N GLY A 108 7.04 -7.95 -0.32
CA GLY A 108 8.20 -7.86 0.56
C GLY A 108 9.43 -8.62 0.05
N ARG A 109 10.59 -8.13 0.46
CA ARG A 109 11.89 -8.81 0.46
C ARG A 109 12.48 -8.72 1.85
N ARG A 110 13.11 -9.77 2.33
CA ARG A 110 13.97 -9.66 3.51
C ARG A 110 15.24 -8.93 3.09
N VAL A 111 15.66 -7.99 3.93
CA VAL A 111 16.86 -7.19 3.69
C VAL A 111 17.67 -7.12 4.99
N ARG A 112 18.95 -7.35 4.88
CA ARG A 112 19.90 -7.11 5.97
C ARG A 112 20.32 -5.65 5.89
N TRP A 113 19.60 -4.80 6.64
CA TRP A 113 19.84 -3.37 6.70
C TRP A 113 21.03 -3.03 7.60
N CYS A 114 21.82 -2.05 7.20
CA CYS A 114 22.73 -1.28 8.03
C CYS A 114 22.24 0.17 8.05
N GLU A 115 21.65 0.58 9.17
CA GLU A 115 21.26 1.97 9.36
C GLU A 115 22.51 2.84 9.50
N LEU A 116 22.53 3.97 8.79
CA LEU A 116 23.63 4.93 8.87
C LEU A 116 23.52 5.74 10.16
N PRO A 117 24.66 6.07 10.81
CA PRO A 117 24.65 6.91 12.02
C PRO A 117 23.98 8.26 11.82
N ASN A 118 24.06 8.79 10.60
CA ASN A 118 23.38 9.99 10.13
C ASN A 118 22.88 9.74 8.73
N ILE A 119 21.76 10.37 8.37
CA ILE A 119 21.26 10.37 6.99
C ILE A 119 22.36 10.92 6.08
N TYR A 120 22.75 10.13 5.09
CA TYR A 120 23.73 10.57 4.10
C TYR A 120 23.02 11.36 2.99
N ASP A 121 23.54 12.54 2.68
CA ASP A 121 23.02 13.43 1.65
C ASP A 121 24.04 13.57 0.49
N PHE A 122 23.66 13.18 -0.71
CA PHE A 122 24.46 13.33 -1.90
C PHE A 122 24.54 14.80 -2.39
N GLY A 123 23.80 15.72 -1.76
CA GLY A 123 23.81 17.14 -2.08
C GLY A 123 23.12 17.54 -3.38
N SER A 124 22.60 16.57 -4.13
CA SER A 124 21.87 16.77 -5.39
C SER A 124 20.71 15.78 -5.53
N SER A 125 19.80 16.01 -6.48
CA SER A 125 18.65 15.13 -6.72
C SER A 125 19.06 13.84 -7.45
N VAL A 126 19.99 13.07 -6.88
CA VAL A 126 20.60 11.88 -7.50
C VAL A 126 19.58 10.78 -7.84
N PHE A 127 18.45 10.74 -7.14
CA PHE A 127 17.35 9.81 -7.42
C PHE A 127 16.33 10.37 -8.43
N GLY A 128 16.51 11.60 -8.90
CA GLY A 128 15.59 12.32 -9.78
C GLY A 128 14.57 13.17 -9.00
N ALA A 129 13.87 14.05 -9.74
CA ALA A 129 12.89 14.97 -9.13
C ALA A 129 11.63 14.26 -8.61
N ASN A 130 11.27 13.13 -9.22
CA ASN A 130 10.09 12.34 -8.85
C ASN A 130 10.44 10.84 -8.88
N PRO A 131 11.29 10.37 -7.94
CA PRO A 131 11.80 9.01 -7.99
C PRO A 131 10.70 8.00 -7.67
N PRO A 132 10.62 6.87 -8.40
CA PRO A 132 9.64 5.82 -8.14
C PRO A 132 9.86 5.18 -6.77
N ARG A 133 8.89 4.37 -6.32
CA ARG A 133 8.97 3.64 -5.03
C ARG A 133 10.18 2.71 -4.98
N ILE A 134 10.51 2.08 -6.10
CA ILE A 134 11.71 1.27 -6.29
C ILE A 134 12.25 1.50 -7.69
N SER A 135 13.57 1.50 -7.84
CA SER A 135 14.23 1.46 -9.15
C SER A 135 15.65 0.92 -9.03
N LYS A 136 16.10 0.27 -10.11
CA LYS A 136 17.49 -0.03 -10.31
C LYS A 136 18.25 1.26 -10.61
N LEU A 137 19.41 1.43 -10.01
CA LEU A 137 20.21 2.64 -10.12
C LEU A 137 21.31 2.46 -11.18
N ALA A 138 21.56 3.53 -11.92
CA ALA A 138 22.62 3.58 -12.93
C ALA A 138 23.58 4.76 -12.72
N THR A 139 23.35 5.59 -11.71
CA THR A 139 24.16 6.78 -11.39
C THR A 139 25.49 6.31 -10.77
N PRO A 140 26.66 6.57 -11.43
CA PRO A 140 27.95 6.05 -10.97
C PRO A 140 28.29 6.44 -9.52
N GLU A 141 28.05 7.69 -9.13
CA GLU A 141 28.32 8.18 -7.78
C GLU A 141 27.61 7.35 -6.69
N ILE A 142 26.35 6.97 -6.95
CA ILE A 142 25.58 6.17 -5.98
C ILE A 142 26.07 4.73 -5.97
N ILE A 143 26.39 4.17 -7.12
CA ILE A 143 26.92 2.80 -7.26
C ILE A 143 28.26 2.71 -6.51
N ASP A 144 29.18 3.63 -6.79
CA ASP A 144 30.48 3.71 -6.12
C ASP A 144 30.36 3.86 -4.60
N TYR A 145 29.39 4.65 -4.14
CA TYR A 145 29.10 4.76 -2.71
C TYR A 145 28.63 3.45 -2.11
N ALA A 146 27.66 2.81 -2.76
CA ALA A 146 27.08 1.56 -2.29
C ALA A 146 28.10 0.41 -2.27
N GLU A 147 28.93 0.30 -3.32
CA GLU A 147 29.95 -0.73 -3.42
C GLU A 147 31.04 -0.52 -2.36
N ARG A 148 31.56 0.69 -2.18
CA ARG A 148 32.53 1.01 -1.12
C ARG A 148 31.99 0.71 0.26
N PHE A 149 30.69 0.99 0.51
CA PHE A 149 30.07 0.67 1.79
C PHE A 149 30.05 -0.85 2.04
N ILE A 150 29.77 -1.65 1.02
CA ILE A 150 29.75 -3.12 1.11
C ILE A 150 31.15 -3.72 1.25
N GLU A 151 32.16 -3.11 0.65
CA GLU A 151 33.57 -3.54 0.79
C GLU A 151 34.13 -3.30 2.20
N SER A 152 33.68 -2.25 2.86
CA SER A 152 34.14 -1.88 4.19
C SER A 152 32.96 -1.60 5.13
N PRO A 153 32.11 -2.60 5.40
CA PRO A 153 30.91 -2.40 6.22
C PRO A 153 31.27 -2.23 7.69
N PRO A 154 30.36 -1.64 8.48
CA PRO A 154 30.49 -1.64 9.95
C PRO A 154 30.65 -3.04 10.52
N THR A 155 31.42 -3.14 11.60
CA THR A 155 31.74 -4.42 12.24
C THR A 155 30.46 -5.20 12.59
N ASN A 156 30.47 -6.49 12.26
CA ASN A 156 29.38 -7.44 12.53
C ASN A 156 28.05 -7.24 11.77
N TRP A 157 27.94 -6.26 10.88
CA TRP A 157 26.68 -6.08 10.13
C TRP A 157 26.32 -7.25 9.24
N GLN A 158 27.27 -7.78 8.44
CA GLN A 158 26.97 -8.85 7.50
C GLN A 158 26.64 -10.19 8.17
N SER A 159 27.14 -10.40 9.39
CA SER A 159 26.89 -11.61 10.18
C SER A 159 25.63 -11.49 11.07
N ALA A 160 24.99 -10.33 11.13
CA ALA A 160 23.79 -10.15 11.92
C ALA A 160 22.63 -11.01 11.39
N SER A 161 21.93 -11.67 12.29
CA SER A 161 20.71 -12.41 11.94
C SER A 161 19.62 -11.43 11.46
N LEU A 162 18.78 -11.90 10.54
CA LEU A 162 17.61 -11.13 10.16
C LEU A 162 16.64 -11.00 11.34
N ALA A 163 16.08 -9.81 11.54
CA ALA A 163 15.06 -9.58 12.53
C ALA A 163 13.83 -10.47 12.30
N SER A 164 13.14 -10.86 13.37
CA SER A 164 11.91 -11.63 13.25
C SER A 164 10.80 -10.77 12.62
N LEU A 165 10.01 -11.40 11.76
CA LEU A 165 8.80 -10.76 11.25
C LEU A 165 7.75 -10.64 12.37
N PRO A 166 6.85 -9.65 12.30
CA PRO A 166 5.75 -9.58 13.25
C PRO A 166 4.81 -10.79 13.05
N THR A 167 4.18 -11.23 14.13
CA THR A 167 3.10 -12.20 14.06
C THR A 167 1.82 -11.54 13.60
N GLU A 168 0.88 -12.30 13.02
CA GLU A 168 -0.38 -11.74 12.51
C GLU A 168 -1.35 -11.32 13.62
N GLU A 169 -1.42 -12.10 14.68
CA GLU A 169 -2.39 -11.94 15.77
C GLU A 169 -2.40 -10.54 16.41
N PRO A 170 -1.25 -9.90 16.68
CA PRO A 170 -1.24 -8.57 17.29
C PRO A 170 -1.87 -7.46 16.46
N PHE A 171 -2.10 -7.71 15.18
CA PHE A 171 -2.65 -6.70 14.27
C PHE A 171 -4.13 -6.91 13.94
N LEU A 172 -4.72 -8.02 14.37
CA LEU A 172 -6.14 -8.32 14.14
C LEU A 172 -7.04 -7.57 15.12
N ALA A 173 -8.23 -7.20 14.67
CA ALA A 173 -9.29 -6.64 15.49
C ALA A 173 -10.57 -7.46 15.33
N ASN A 174 -11.38 -7.50 16.39
CA ASN A 174 -12.70 -8.09 16.29
C ASN A 174 -13.65 -7.11 15.59
N PRO A 175 -14.45 -7.56 14.62
CA PRO A 175 -15.46 -6.71 13.99
C PRO A 175 -16.57 -6.36 14.98
N PRO A 176 -17.26 -5.22 14.77
CA PRO A 176 -18.55 -5.01 15.42
C PRO A 176 -19.53 -6.11 15.03
N SER A 177 -20.27 -6.68 15.98
CA SER A 177 -21.15 -7.85 15.78
C SER A 177 -22.21 -7.65 14.69
N ASN A 178 -22.62 -6.42 14.42
CA ASN A 178 -23.56 -6.11 13.34
C ASN A 178 -22.95 -6.18 11.93
N LEU A 179 -21.64 -6.40 11.81
CA LEU A 179 -20.92 -6.55 10.54
C LEU A 179 -20.53 -8.01 10.25
N ASP A 180 -20.68 -8.94 11.19
CA ASP A 180 -20.21 -10.33 11.04
C ASP A 180 -20.76 -10.98 9.77
N ASP A 181 -22.09 -10.91 9.55
CA ASP A 181 -22.74 -11.48 8.37
C ASP A 181 -22.25 -10.83 7.07
N LEU A 182 -22.03 -9.51 7.10
CA LEU A 182 -21.54 -8.79 5.93
C LEU A 182 -20.09 -9.18 5.60
N ILE A 183 -19.25 -9.29 6.62
CA ILE A 183 -17.84 -9.69 6.45
C ILE A 183 -17.75 -11.08 5.85
N ALA A 184 -18.59 -12.03 6.33
CA ALA A 184 -18.67 -13.35 5.75
C ALA A 184 -19.10 -13.32 4.29
N GLN A 185 -20.12 -12.53 3.94
CA GLN A 185 -20.57 -12.36 2.55
C GLN A 185 -19.48 -11.73 1.67
N VAL A 186 -18.76 -10.72 2.17
CA VAL A 186 -17.65 -10.09 1.45
C VAL A 186 -16.55 -11.11 1.17
N HIS A 187 -16.20 -11.92 2.15
CA HIS A 187 -15.19 -12.97 2.00
C HIS A 187 -15.61 -13.99 0.93
N ASP A 188 -16.83 -14.47 0.98
CA ASP A 188 -17.35 -15.46 0.02
C ASP A 188 -17.39 -14.89 -1.41
N LEU A 189 -17.90 -13.66 -1.56
CA LEU A 189 -17.98 -13.01 -2.87
C LEU A 189 -16.59 -12.65 -3.41
N ALA A 190 -15.68 -12.14 -2.60
CA ALA A 190 -14.31 -11.84 -3.01
C ALA A 190 -13.60 -13.10 -3.51
N SER A 191 -13.76 -14.23 -2.81
CA SER A 191 -13.20 -15.52 -3.23
C SER A 191 -13.76 -15.95 -4.59
N LEU A 192 -15.07 -15.79 -4.81
CA LEU A 192 -15.70 -16.12 -6.09
C LEU A 192 -15.20 -15.20 -7.23
N TYR A 193 -15.10 -13.91 -7.00
CA TYR A 193 -14.66 -12.96 -8.02
C TYR A 193 -13.21 -13.16 -8.46
N TRP A 194 -12.36 -13.70 -7.59
CA TRP A 194 -11.01 -14.09 -7.98
C TRP A 194 -10.96 -15.35 -8.88
N GLU A 195 -12.04 -16.13 -8.89
CA GLU A 195 -12.20 -17.29 -9.77
C GLU A 195 -12.76 -16.87 -11.14
N LYS A 196 -11.92 -16.26 -11.98
CA LYS A 196 -12.28 -15.79 -13.32
C LYS A 196 -13.02 -16.83 -14.17
N GLU A 197 -12.69 -18.11 -14.00
CA GLU A 197 -13.33 -19.21 -14.72
C GLU A 197 -14.83 -19.30 -14.45
N LYS A 198 -15.29 -18.87 -13.27
CA LYS A 198 -16.72 -18.88 -12.91
C LYS A 198 -17.49 -17.66 -13.44
N PHE A 199 -16.86 -16.49 -13.44
CA PHE A 199 -17.52 -15.23 -13.79
C PHE A 199 -17.14 -14.71 -15.18
N GLY A 200 -16.08 -15.26 -15.80
CA GLY A 200 -15.58 -14.81 -17.10
C GLY A 200 -14.84 -13.46 -17.05
N SER A 201 -15.05 -12.66 -16.01
CA SER A 201 -14.40 -11.36 -15.83
C SER A 201 -14.35 -10.99 -14.34
N LEU A 202 -13.49 -10.02 -14.00
CA LEU A 202 -13.54 -9.37 -12.69
C LEU A 202 -14.82 -8.50 -12.61
N PRO A 203 -15.35 -8.28 -11.38
CA PRO A 203 -16.53 -7.45 -11.19
C PRO A 203 -16.25 -6.00 -11.64
N THR A 204 -17.28 -5.37 -12.14
CA THR A 204 -17.26 -3.94 -12.46
C THR A 204 -17.29 -3.10 -11.19
N GLU A 205 -16.92 -1.82 -11.29
CA GLU A 205 -17.04 -0.89 -10.15
C GLU A 205 -18.49 -0.77 -9.67
N ASP A 206 -19.45 -0.77 -10.60
CA ASP A 206 -20.89 -0.71 -10.26
C ASP A 206 -21.37 -1.96 -9.50
N GLU A 207 -20.88 -3.15 -9.85
CA GLU A 207 -21.16 -4.38 -9.10
C GLU A 207 -20.54 -4.33 -7.69
N LEU A 208 -19.34 -3.81 -7.55
CA LEU A 208 -18.71 -3.62 -6.22
C LEU A 208 -19.50 -2.63 -5.37
N ILE A 209 -19.98 -1.53 -5.96
CA ILE A 209 -20.83 -0.58 -5.25
C ILE A 209 -22.13 -1.27 -4.78
N ALA A 210 -22.77 -2.03 -5.65
CA ALA A 210 -24.03 -2.69 -5.34
C ALA A 210 -23.91 -3.81 -4.30
N HIS A 211 -22.88 -4.64 -4.41
CA HIS A 211 -22.75 -5.86 -3.60
C HIS A 211 -21.92 -5.71 -2.32
N TYR A 212 -21.06 -4.68 -2.24
CA TYR A 212 -20.19 -4.46 -1.07
C TYR A 212 -20.43 -3.10 -0.42
N VAL A 213 -20.29 -2.01 -1.18
CA VAL A 213 -20.25 -0.66 -0.60
C VAL A 213 -21.61 -0.26 -0.03
N VAL A 214 -22.69 -0.42 -0.78
CA VAL A 214 -24.04 -0.08 -0.31
C VAL A 214 -24.47 -0.96 0.87
N PRO A 215 -24.33 -2.30 0.84
CA PRO A 215 -24.58 -3.13 2.00
C PRO A 215 -23.76 -2.74 3.24
N PHE A 216 -22.49 -2.40 3.07
CA PHE A 216 -21.64 -1.92 4.15
C PHE A 216 -22.17 -0.64 4.79
N LEU A 217 -22.50 0.37 3.99
CA LEU A 217 -23.10 1.61 4.48
C LEU A 217 -24.43 1.37 5.20
N ARG A 218 -25.26 0.45 4.69
CA ARG A 218 -26.52 0.06 5.33
C ARG A 218 -26.29 -0.55 6.71
N LYS A 219 -25.29 -1.42 6.84
CA LYS A 219 -24.90 -2.01 8.14
C LYS A 219 -24.32 -0.97 9.10
N LEU A 220 -23.70 0.09 8.59
CA LEU A 220 -23.25 1.25 9.37
C LEU A 220 -24.38 2.22 9.74
N GLY A 221 -25.64 1.90 9.41
CA GLY A 221 -26.84 2.64 9.83
C GLY A 221 -27.33 3.71 8.85
N TRP A 222 -26.76 3.79 7.66
CA TRP A 222 -27.20 4.77 6.66
C TRP A 222 -28.50 4.32 5.95
N PRO A 223 -29.58 5.10 5.98
CA PRO A 223 -30.79 4.78 5.23
C PRO A 223 -30.58 5.06 3.72
N VAL A 224 -31.37 4.40 2.87
CA VAL A 224 -31.20 4.49 1.42
C VAL A 224 -31.33 5.91 0.87
N GLU A 225 -32.16 6.73 1.47
CA GLU A 225 -32.36 8.12 1.08
C GLU A 225 -31.13 9.00 1.32
N ASN A 226 -30.24 8.61 2.22
CA ASN A 226 -28.99 9.32 2.49
C ASN A 226 -27.83 8.84 1.63
N ILE A 227 -28.01 7.76 0.85
CA ILE A 227 -26.98 7.21 -0.04
C ILE A 227 -27.37 7.55 -1.49
N ALA A 228 -26.47 8.21 -2.21
CA ALA A 228 -26.66 8.49 -3.63
C ALA A 228 -25.55 7.84 -4.45
N ILE A 229 -25.93 7.08 -5.49
CA ILE A 229 -24.99 6.45 -6.43
C ILE A 229 -24.88 7.33 -7.66
N LYS A 230 -23.66 7.56 -8.15
CA LYS A 230 -23.33 8.39 -9.34
C LYS A 230 -23.92 9.81 -9.25
N TRP A 231 -23.99 10.37 -8.04
CA TRP A 231 -24.44 11.74 -7.86
C TRP A 231 -23.37 12.74 -8.26
N ARG A 232 -23.65 13.55 -9.30
CA ARG A 232 -22.70 14.51 -9.87
C ARG A 232 -21.33 13.88 -10.17
N HIS A 233 -21.35 12.70 -10.80
CA HIS A 233 -20.18 11.89 -11.20
C HIS A 233 -19.43 11.21 -10.04
N VAL A 234 -19.77 11.47 -8.78
CA VAL A 234 -19.20 10.76 -7.64
C VAL A 234 -19.81 9.37 -7.55
N ASP A 235 -18.99 8.34 -7.37
CA ASP A 235 -19.45 6.96 -7.33
C ASP A 235 -20.51 6.73 -6.26
N VAL A 236 -20.21 7.12 -5.00
CA VAL A 236 -21.19 7.11 -3.92
C VAL A 236 -21.01 8.36 -3.06
N THR A 237 -22.11 9.07 -2.83
CA THR A 237 -22.16 10.21 -1.89
C THR A 237 -23.06 9.87 -0.73
N VAL A 238 -22.58 10.10 0.48
CA VAL A 238 -23.35 9.91 1.72
C VAL A 238 -23.72 11.26 2.30
N PHE A 239 -25.01 11.45 2.58
CA PHE A 239 -25.56 12.70 3.09
C PHE A 239 -25.98 12.57 4.54
N ARG A 240 -25.51 13.49 5.41
CA ARG A 240 -25.94 13.57 6.82
C ARG A 240 -27.40 13.98 7.00
N ALA A 241 -27.93 14.73 6.03
CA ALA A 241 -29.30 15.23 6.02
C ALA A 241 -29.83 15.34 4.58
N LEU A 242 -31.15 15.45 4.44
CA LEU A 242 -31.82 15.78 3.18
C LEU A 242 -32.15 17.29 3.16
N PRO A 243 -32.25 17.90 1.96
CA PRO A 243 -32.09 17.33 0.63
C PRO A 243 -30.63 16.97 0.29
N ARG A 244 -30.41 16.22 -0.81
CA ARG A 244 -29.09 15.86 -1.32
C ARG A 244 -28.44 17.07 -2.03
N ILE A 245 -27.81 17.93 -1.24
CA ILE A 245 -27.07 19.12 -1.67
C ILE A 245 -25.63 19.05 -1.15
N PRO A 246 -24.65 19.77 -1.75
CA PRO A 246 -23.25 19.72 -1.32
C PRO A 246 -23.04 19.96 0.15
N GLU A 247 -23.74 20.93 0.75
CA GLU A 247 -23.64 21.32 2.15
C GLU A 247 -24.01 20.17 3.11
N ASN A 248 -24.91 19.30 2.67
CA ASN A 248 -25.37 18.13 3.43
C ASN A 248 -24.51 16.88 3.18
N CYS A 249 -23.55 16.94 2.28
CA CYS A 249 -22.60 15.85 2.07
C CYS A 249 -21.83 15.56 3.37
N HIS A 250 -21.75 14.29 3.73
CA HIS A 250 -20.96 13.83 4.88
C HIS A 250 -19.58 13.38 4.44
N PHE A 251 -19.53 12.43 3.53
CA PHE A 251 -18.32 12.01 2.83
C PHE A 251 -18.66 11.47 1.43
N ILE A 252 -17.63 11.34 0.60
CA ILE A 252 -17.75 10.69 -0.71
C ILE A 252 -16.96 9.40 -0.74
N ILE A 253 -17.38 8.48 -1.60
CA ILE A 253 -16.66 7.22 -1.87
C ILE A 253 -16.33 7.15 -3.36
N GLU A 254 -15.08 6.87 -3.65
CA GLU A 254 -14.58 6.51 -4.97
C GLU A 254 -14.33 5.00 -4.98
N ALA A 255 -14.98 4.30 -5.89
CA ALA A 255 -14.82 2.85 -6.06
C ALA A 255 -13.77 2.54 -7.13
N LYS A 256 -13.05 1.45 -6.95
CA LYS A 256 -12.12 0.90 -7.94
C LYS A 256 -12.38 -0.59 -8.09
N ARG A 257 -11.99 -1.15 -9.22
CA ARG A 257 -12.12 -2.60 -9.46
C ARG A 257 -11.32 -3.37 -8.42
N LEU A 258 -11.85 -4.51 -8.03
CA LEU A 258 -11.16 -5.43 -7.13
C LEU A 258 -9.78 -5.79 -7.68
N GLY A 259 -8.73 -5.57 -6.89
CA GLY A 259 -7.35 -5.85 -7.26
C GLY A 259 -6.66 -4.83 -8.15
N SER A 260 -7.31 -3.71 -8.51
CA SER A 260 -6.67 -2.66 -9.32
C SER A 260 -5.83 -1.68 -8.52
N GLY A 261 -5.88 -1.75 -7.20
CA GLY A 261 -5.21 -0.81 -6.30
C GLY A 261 -6.02 0.47 -6.06
N VAL A 262 -6.24 0.80 -4.80
CA VAL A 262 -7.04 1.98 -4.41
C VAL A 262 -6.19 3.23 -4.21
N GLU A 263 -4.87 3.12 -4.22
CA GLU A 263 -3.96 4.23 -3.89
C GLU A 263 -3.98 5.38 -4.89
N GLY A 264 -4.19 5.09 -6.19
CA GLY A 264 -4.15 6.08 -7.26
C GLY A 264 -5.38 6.97 -7.38
N ALA A 265 -6.50 6.59 -6.74
CA ALA A 265 -7.80 7.22 -6.94
C ALA A 265 -8.01 8.53 -6.16
N LEU A 266 -7.11 8.87 -5.23
CA LEU A 266 -7.28 10.04 -4.35
C LEU A 266 -7.36 11.36 -5.12
N GLU A 267 -6.52 11.55 -6.13
CA GLU A 267 -6.52 12.81 -6.90
C GLU A 267 -7.80 12.98 -7.72
N GLN A 268 -8.37 11.90 -8.24
CA GLN A 268 -9.67 11.91 -8.91
C GLN A 268 -10.77 12.33 -7.93
N ALA A 269 -10.83 11.72 -6.75
CA ALA A 269 -11.82 12.05 -5.72
C ALA A 269 -11.70 13.49 -5.18
N LYS A 270 -10.48 14.01 -5.03
CA LYS A 270 -10.24 15.43 -4.72
C LYS A 270 -10.79 16.36 -5.81
N GLY A 271 -10.72 15.94 -7.08
CA GLY A 271 -11.33 16.65 -8.20
C GLY A 271 -12.82 16.86 -7.97
N TYR A 272 -13.55 15.81 -7.63
CA TYR A 272 -14.98 15.90 -7.37
C TYR A 272 -15.34 16.87 -6.22
N LEU A 273 -14.59 16.84 -5.12
CA LEU A 273 -14.84 17.79 -4.01
C LEU A 273 -14.59 19.25 -4.42
N ARG A 274 -13.57 19.50 -5.25
CA ARG A 274 -13.33 20.84 -5.83
C ARG A 274 -14.50 21.30 -6.70
N ASP A 275 -15.03 20.41 -7.56
CA ASP A 275 -16.15 20.71 -8.45
C ASP A 275 -17.45 20.94 -7.67
N LEU A 276 -17.60 20.27 -6.52
CA LEU A 276 -18.71 20.47 -5.61
C LEU A 276 -18.57 21.71 -4.72
N GLY A 277 -17.37 22.30 -4.64
CA GLY A 277 -17.08 23.45 -3.77
C GLY A 277 -17.13 23.12 -2.27
N ILE A 278 -16.83 21.87 -1.90
CA ILE A 278 -16.88 21.41 -0.50
C ILE A 278 -15.59 20.73 -0.09
N GLU A 279 -15.36 20.69 1.21
CA GLU A 279 -14.26 19.97 1.83
C GLU A 279 -14.84 18.90 2.78
N ARG A 280 -14.68 17.64 2.42
CA ARG A 280 -15.22 16.48 3.14
C ARG A 280 -14.23 15.33 3.11
N GLU A 281 -14.48 14.35 3.95
CA GLU A 281 -13.75 13.08 3.90
C GLU A 281 -13.96 12.37 2.57
N ILE A 282 -12.88 11.72 2.11
CA ILE A 282 -12.88 10.83 0.96
C ILE A 282 -12.64 9.42 1.45
N VAL A 283 -13.46 8.48 1.01
CA VAL A 283 -13.22 7.05 1.15
C VAL A 283 -12.90 6.49 -0.24
N ILE A 284 -11.84 5.70 -0.34
CA ILE A 284 -11.51 4.97 -1.56
C ILE A 284 -11.61 3.48 -1.25
N THR A 285 -12.25 2.72 -2.13
CA THR A 285 -12.52 1.31 -1.89
C THR A 285 -12.56 0.49 -3.16
N ASP A 286 -12.23 -0.79 -3.05
CA ASP A 286 -12.54 -1.83 -4.03
C ASP A 286 -13.67 -2.77 -3.53
N GLY A 287 -14.43 -2.33 -2.54
CA GLY A 287 -15.49 -3.10 -1.91
C GLY A 287 -15.02 -3.97 -0.74
N VAL A 288 -13.77 -4.39 -0.74
CA VAL A 288 -13.14 -5.21 0.30
C VAL A 288 -12.23 -4.36 1.18
N ARG A 289 -11.47 -3.45 0.59
CA ARG A 289 -10.53 -2.56 1.24
C ARG A 289 -11.04 -1.14 1.21
N TYR A 290 -10.92 -0.46 2.33
CA TYR A 290 -11.41 0.90 2.52
C TYR A 290 -10.30 1.77 3.06
N ARG A 291 -10.05 2.91 2.42
CA ARG A 291 -9.13 3.95 2.89
C ARG A 291 -9.85 5.26 3.05
N MET A 292 -9.66 5.92 4.19
CA MET A 292 -10.29 7.19 4.49
C MET A 292 -9.26 8.30 4.62
N TYR A 293 -9.58 9.43 4.02
CA TYR A 293 -8.77 10.63 3.98
C TYR A 293 -9.56 11.81 4.54
N GLU A 294 -8.94 12.60 5.41
CA GLU A 294 -9.55 13.74 6.09
C GLU A 294 -9.40 15.02 5.26
N GLY A 295 -10.52 15.57 4.74
CA GLY A 295 -10.53 16.77 3.91
C GLY A 295 -9.88 17.97 4.61
N SER A 296 -10.28 18.23 5.84
CA SER A 296 -9.79 19.35 6.65
C SER A 296 -8.29 19.31 6.99
N ASN A 297 -7.63 18.18 6.74
CA ASN A 297 -6.22 17.98 7.00
C ASN A 297 -5.44 17.62 5.71
N ASN A 298 -5.65 18.41 4.66
CA ASN A 298 -5.00 18.24 3.36
C ASN A 298 -5.07 16.81 2.82
N PHE A 299 -6.20 16.14 3.06
CA PHE A 299 -6.42 14.74 2.70
C PHE A 299 -5.36 13.78 3.25
N ALA A 300 -4.94 14.02 4.50
CA ALA A 300 -4.13 13.05 5.22
C ALA A 300 -4.92 11.75 5.38
N HIS A 301 -4.25 10.62 5.20
CA HIS A 301 -4.85 9.31 5.46
C HIS A 301 -5.10 9.15 6.96
N ILE A 302 -6.29 8.71 7.34
CA ILE A 302 -6.69 8.58 8.76
C ILE A 302 -7.10 7.17 9.17
N ALA A 303 -7.58 6.34 8.23
CA ALA A 303 -8.03 5.00 8.55
C ALA A 303 -7.97 4.05 7.35
N TYR A 304 -7.76 2.78 7.62
CA TYR A 304 -7.81 1.68 6.66
C TYR A 304 -8.57 0.50 7.27
N ALA A 305 -9.32 -0.21 6.46
CA ALA A 305 -9.86 -1.51 6.80
C ALA A 305 -9.81 -2.45 5.59
N ASN A 306 -9.46 -3.69 5.83
CA ASN A 306 -9.69 -4.81 4.93
C ASN A 306 -10.76 -5.70 5.57
N LEU A 307 -11.93 -5.82 4.93
CA LEU A 307 -13.06 -6.57 5.50
C LEU A 307 -12.81 -8.08 5.55
N GLU A 308 -11.91 -8.61 4.74
CA GLU A 308 -11.48 -10.01 4.84
C GLU A 308 -10.56 -10.26 6.05
N ARG A 309 -9.88 -9.20 6.52
CA ARG A 309 -8.89 -9.32 7.57
C ARG A 309 -8.76 -8.02 8.37
N LEU A 310 -9.61 -7.85 9.35
CA LEU A 310 -9.66 -6.62 10.14
C LEU A 310 -8.40 -6.42 10.98
N LYS A 311 -7.90 -5.20 10.96
CA LYS A 311 -6.82 -4.70 11.81
C LYS A 311 -7.36 -3.68 12.82
N VAL A 312 -6.52 -3.29 13.76
CA VAL A 312 -6.89 -2.32 14.81
C VAL A 312 -7.36 -0.99 14.22
N SER A 313 -6.78 -0.55 13.09
CA SER A 313 -7.18 0.68 12.39
C SER A 313 -8.61 0.67 11.85
N ALA A 314 -9.20 -0.50 11.62
CA ALA A 314 -10.58 -0.63 11.15
C ALA A 314 -11.60 0.02 12.08
N SER A 315 -11.35 0.01 13.38
CA SER A 315 -12.23 0.65 14.38
C SER A 315 -12.38 2.16 14.13
N THR A 316 -11.31 2.83 13.74
CA THR A 316 -11.33 4.27 13.38
C THR A 316 -12.18 4.50 12.13
N LEU A 317 -12.02 3.66 11.10
CA LEU A 317 -12.82 3.76 9.88
C LEU A 317 -14.31 3.57 10.17
N PHE A 318 -14.67 2.52 10.91
CA PHE A 318 -16.07 2.25 11.26
C PHE A 318 -16.70 3.40 12.08
N ALA A 319 -15.97 3.93 13.05
CA ALA A 319 -16.44 5.07 13.84
C ALA A 319 -16.70 6.32 13.00
N ARG A 320 -15.84 6.59 12.01
CA ARG A 320 -15.96 7.75 11.10
C ARG A 320 -17.03 7.56 10.04
N MET A 321 -17.21 6.34 9.53
CA MET A 321 -18.20 6.04 8.49
C MET A 321 -19.59 5.74 9.04
N LYS A 322 -19.71 5.42 10.33
CA LYS A 322 -21.01 5.16 10.98
C LYS A 322 -21.90 6.41 10.91
N ARG A 323 -23.20 6.19 10.75
CA ARG A 323 -24.18 7.28 10.90
C ARG A 323 -24.09 7.87 12.32
N PRO A 324 -23.97 9.20 12.44
CA PRO A 324 -23.93 9.89 13.73
C PRO A 324 -25.16 9.65 14.60
#